data_632bc11630360d4f7a3e21e7f3874087
#
_entry.id   632bc11630360d4f7a3e21e7f3874087
#
_cell.length_a   1.000
_cell.length_b   1.000
_cell.length_c   1.000
_cell.angle_alpha   90.00
_cell.angle_beta   90.00
_cell.angle_gamma   90.00
#
_symmetry.space_group_name_H-M   'P 1'
#
loop_
_entity.id
_entity.type
_entity.pdbx_description
1 polymer ?
#
loop_
_entity_poly.entity_id
_entity_poly.type
_entity_poly.pdbx_seq_one_letter_code
_entity_poly.pdbx_strand_id
1 'polypeptide(L)'
;MIWKKKKDAAAQSAEAAGEMTGAKGRTGAGAFAKKNWKWLVPLVVVAAAGAVFLIGGGRNGAASRDVTYAETTPVRQDVSNSLSGTGTLNPANTYTVKSLVDGKILTGGFEEGDKVEEGDVLYTIDSSDASTNLEKASIALQQAQRSYDKTVDRQYVRAEVDGTVSSLKVAKGDEVTSGQEVAVIRDSSKMLLNLLFPAADAANFSVGQSADVVLDGTFETLKGTITAVTGTDELSTGNLLVRTVTIRVNNAGGLTTAQAATASINGVSSIASATFAYQAERTLTAQASGTVSAINVQEGGAVSKGDIIIELTGDELTESIQSASESLRSAEISMQNQQDNMSNYTITSPISGTIIEKDAKQGDALTSGSTLCVIYDLSYLEMVINVDELQIGALSVGQKVQITADAVTDKTYVGTVTR
;
A
#
# COMPACT_ATOMS: atom_id res chain seq x y z
N MET A 1 -0.05 30.25 -10.43
CA MET A 1 -0.08 31.22 -9.33
C MET A 1 0.70 30.61 -8.19
N ILE A 2 2.00 30.74 -8.20
CA ILE A 2 2.91 31.33 -7.24
C ILE A 2 2.53 31.05 -5.78
N TRP A 3 3.22 30.07 -5.18
CA TRP A 3 3.65 30.18 -3.80
C TRP A 3 5.11 29.73 -3.66
N LYS A 4 5.95 30.74 -3.57
CA LYS A 4 7.39 30.68 -3.30
C LYS A 4 7.60 31.32 -1.93
N LYS A 5 8.50 30.73 -1.12
CA LYS A 5 9.20 31.31 0.03
C LYS A 5 8.53 31.29 1.42
N LYS A 6 9.17 30.49 2.28
CA LYS A 6 9.86 31.02 3.48
C LYS A 6 10.85 29.97 4.02
N LYS A 7 12.07 30.08 3.59
CA LYS A 7 13.28 29.83 4.36
C LYS A 7 13.87 31.20 4.57
N ASP A 8 14.14 31.55 5.83
CA ASP A 8 15.12 32.48 6.34
C ASP A 8 14.59 33.13 7.63
N ALA A 9 14.99 32.59 8.76
CA ALA A 9 15.13 33.32 10.02
C ALA A 9 15.65 32.38 11.12
N ALA A 10 16.93 32.10 11.12
CA ALA A 10 17.64 31.65 12.32
C ALA A 10 19.16 31.77 12.08
N ALA A 11 19.63 32.96 11.97
CA ALA A 11 21.03 33.28 12.08
C ALA A 11 21.17 34.81 12.32
N GLN A 12 21.08 35.21 13.58
CA GLN A 12 21.59 36.51 14.03
C GLN A 12 21.32 36.64 15.54
N SER A 13 22.30 36.28 16.34
CA SER A 13 22.56 36.88 17.63
C SER A 13 23.76 36.19 18.29
N ALA A 14 24.93 36.54 17.84
CA ALA A 14 26.19 36.34 18.58
C ALA A 14 27.21 37.32 18.00
N GLU A 15 27.07 38.56 18.38
CA GLU A 15 28.14 39.54 18.25
C GLU A 15 27.76 40.73 19.13
N ALA A 16 28.49 40.93 20.18
CA ALA A 16 28.88 42.20 20.76
C ALA A 16 29.27 42.06 22.23
N ALA A 17 30.49 42.18 22.47
CA ALA A 17 31.18 42.99 23.49
C ALA A 17 32.52 42.31 23.74
N GLY A 18 33.64 42.80 23.38
CA GLY A 18 34.14 44.18 23.40
C GLY A 18 35.17 44.24 24.49
N GLU A 19 36.40 44.15 24.04
CA GLU A 19 37.61 44.78 24.53
C GLU A 19 37.46 45.71 25.75
N MET A 20 38.39 45.55 26.68
CA MET A 20 39.34 46.61 27.11
C MET A 20 40.28 46.07 28.20
N THR A 21 41.57 45.88 27.88
CA THR A 21 42.75 46.64 28.30
C THR A 21 42.98 46.78 29.79
N GLY A 22 44.08 46.20 30.29
CA GLY A 22 45.20 47.07 30.63
C GLY A 22 45.67 46.97 32.09
N ALA A 23 46.95 46.68 32.23
CA ALA A 23 47.90 47.25 33.15
C ALA A 23 48.14 46.66 34.57
N LYS A 24 49.25 46.02 34.69
CA LYS A 24 50.39 46.33 35.60
C LYS A 24 50.13 46.63 37.08
N GLY A 25 50.82 45.88 37.91
CA GLY A 25 51.42 46.46 39.11
C GLY A 25 51.47 45.56 40.32
N ARG A 26 52.53 44.85 40.50
CA ARG A 26 53.52 44.99 41.60
C ARG A 26 53.03 44.75 43.04
N THR A 27 53.68 43.69 43.60
CA THR A 27 54.25 43.62 44.96
C THR A 27 53.34 43.74 46.19
N GLY A 28 53.37 42.70 47.01
CA GLY A 28 52.87 42.72 48.39
C GLY A 28 53.12 41.38 49.10
N ALA A 29 54.40 41.06 49.31
CA ALA A 29 54.78 40.10 50.33
C ALA A 29 54.48 40.71 51.69
N GLY A 30 53.62 40.14 52.50
CA GLY A 30 53.42 40.60 53.84
C GLY A 30 52.04 40.42 54.40
N ALA A 31 51.63 39.19 54.72
CA ALA A 31 50.58 38.92 55.71
C ALA A 31 50.36 37.44 56.00
N PHE A 32 51.42 36.63 56.15
CA PHE A 32 51.22 35.19 56.52
C PHE A 32 52.01 34.80 57.81
N ALA A 33 52.27 35.78 58.67
CA ALA A 33 53.06 35.52 59.88
C ALA A 33 52.32 35.85 61.19
N LYS A 34 51.00 35.63 61.28
CA LYS A 34 50.33 35.91 62.60
C LYS A 34 49.32 34.86 63.09
N LYS A 35 49.26 33.69 62.54
CA LYS A 35 48.21 32.74 63.03
C LYS A 35 48.73 31.38 63.57
N ASN A 36 50.03 31.07 63.50
CA ASN A 36 50.51 29.72 63.95
C ASN A 36 51.60 29.75 65.02
N TRP A 37 51.66 30.73 65.88
CA TRP A 37 52.63 30.77 66.99
C TRP A 37 52.35 29.73 68.08
N LYS A 38 51.22 29.19 68.21
CA LYS A 38 50.89 28.20 69.29
C LYS A 38 51.40 26.79 69.05
N TRP A 39 51.94 26.48 67.88
CA TRP A 39 52.42 25.15 67.52
C TRP A 39 53.96 25.02 67.50
N LEU A 40 54.68 26.14 67.67
CA LEU A 40 56.19 26.13 67.73
C LEU A 40 56.77 25.87 69.15
N VAL A 41 55.97 25.97 70.18
CA VAL A 41 56.44 25.82 71.55
C VAL A 41 56.75 24.33 71.90
N PRO A 42 56.04 23.31 71.51
CA PRO A 42 56.36 21.95 71.83
C PRO A 42 57.57 21.38 71.08
N LEU A 43 57.97 21.95 69.94
CA LEU A 43 59.08 21.42 69.14
C LEU A 43 60.44 21.80 69.70
N VAL A 44 60.53 22.92 70.42
CA VAL A 44 61.78 23.35 71.10
C VAL A 44 62.03 22.56 72.38
N VAL A 45 61.01 22.08 73.07
CA VAL A 45 61.12 21.28 74.27
C VAL A 45 61.60 19.83 73.96
N VAL A 46 61.26 19.28 72.85
CA VAL A 46 61.69 17.97 72.37
C VAL A 46 63.18 17.98 71.94
N ALA A 47 63.64 19.07 71.33
CA ALA A 47 65.01 19.24 70.90
C ALA A 47 66.00 19.40 72.13
N ALA A 48 65.53 20.03 73.20
CA ALA A 48 66.34 20.23 74.45
C ALA A 48 66.45 18.95 75.26
N ALA A 49 65.47 18.05 75.25
CA ALA A 49 65.51 16.73 75.92
C ALA A 49 66.40 15.72 75.19
N GLY A 50 66.61 15.87 73.90
CA GLY A 50 67.48 14.98 73.07
C GLY A 50 68.95 15.31 73.23
N ALA A 51 69.31 16.56 73.61
CA ALA A 51 70.73 16.93 73.84
C ALA A 51 71.31 16.54 75.19
N VAL A 52 70.46 16.23 76.15
CA VAL A 52 70.91 15.80 77.50
C VAL A 52 71.16 14.28 77.53
N PHE A 53 70.71 13.52 76.60
CA PHE A 53 70.89 12.04 76.53
C PHE A 53 72.18 11.59 75.80
N LEU A 54 72.89 12.55 75.16
CA LEU A 54 74.15 12.23 74.42
C LEU A 54 75.48 12.53 75.16
N ILE A 55 75.41 12.97 76.41
CA ILE A 55 76.61 13.29 77.17
C ILE A 55 76.59 12.58 78.54
N GLY A 56 76.49 11.31 78.55
CA GLY A 56 76.56 10.57 79.84
C GLY A 56 76.91 9.09 79.71
N GLY A 57 78.18 8.82 79.68
CA GLY A 57 78.79 7.62 80.26
C GLY A 57 78.77 6.31 79.49
N GLY A 58 79.78 5.98 78.87
CA GLY A 58 80.90 5.17 79.43
C GLY A 58 80.70 3.64 79.42
N ARG A 59 81.43 3.00 78.55
CA ARG A 59 82.18 1.76 78.72
C ARG A 59 81.45 0.42 78.90
N ASN A 60 81.82 -0.47 77.97
CA ASN A 60 82.11 -1.90 78.10
C ASN A 60 81.01 -2.89 77.63
N GLY A 61 81.45 -3.71 76.76
CA GLY A 61 80.94 -5.07 76.57
C GLY A 61 80.70 -5.42 75.11
N ALA A 62 81.75 -5.92 74.46
CA ALA A 62 81.61 -6.61 73.18
C ALA A 62 80.77 -7.90 73.42
N ALA A 63 79.56 -7.87 72.91
CA ALA A 63 78.79 -9.07 72.67
C ALA A 63 78.41 -9.05 71.16
N SER A 64 79.08 -9.90 70.42
CA SER A 64 78.72 -10.23 69.06
C SER A 64 77.24 -10.70 69.01
N ARG A 65 76.35 -9.89 68.50
CA ARG A 65 75.01 -10.34 68.15
C ARG A 65 75.07 -10.95 66.75
N ASP A 66 75.04 -12.29 66.75
CA ASP A 66 74.68 -13.00 65.50
C ASP A 66 73.34 -12.46 64.99
N VAL A 67 73.39 -11.77 63.93
CA VAL A 67 72.18 -11.32 63.20
C VAL A 67 71.79 -12.52 62.35
N THR A 68 70.84 -13.30 62.82
CA THR A 68 70.21 -14.33 62.00
C THR A 68 69.34 -13.66 60.96
N TYR A 69 69.78 -13.63 59.70
CA TYR A 69 68.96 -13.24 58.57
C TYR A 69 67.98 -14.36 58.28
N ALA A 70 66.68 -14.11 58.42
CA ALA A 70 65.68 -15.00 57.90
C ALA A 70 65.61 -14.80 56.38
N GLU A 71 66.13 -15.75 55.64
CA GLU A 71 65.93 -15.79 54.20
C GLU A 71 64.45 -16.13 53.93
N THR A 72 63.71 -15.14 53.46
CA THR A 72 62.35 -15.34 52.89
C THR A 72 62.49 -15.43 51.39
N THR A 73 62.20 -16.57 50.84
CA THR A 73 62.08 -16.72 49.38
C THR A 73 60.88 -15.90 48.87
N PRO A 74 61.11 -15.09 47.90
CA PRO A 74 59.98 -14.35 47.31
C PRO A 74 58.99 -15.33 46.65
N VAL A 75 57.77 -15.39 47.18
CA VAL A 75 56.67 -16.14 46.57
C VAL A 75 56.12 -15.28 45.51
N ARG A 76 56.16 -15.74 44.27
CA ARG A 76 55.37 -15.10 43.15
C ARG A 76 53.91 -15.38 43.43
N GLN A 77 53.20 -14.36 43.74
CA GLN A 77 51.72 -14.36 43.83
C GLN A 77 51.12 -13.54 42.70
N ASP A 78 50.26 -14.15 41.95
CA ASP A 78 49.52 -13.41 40.95
C ASP A 78 48.60 -12.42 41.66
N VAL A 79 48.82 -11.14 41.43
CA VAL A 79 47.91 -10.10 41.92
C VAL A 79 46.82 -9.94 40.88
N SER A 80 45.67 -10.55 41.13
CA SER A 80 44.49 -10.30 40.36
C SER A 80 43.81 -9.02 40.86
N ASN A 81 43.73 -8.03 40.03
CA ASN A 81 42.94 -6.83 40.28
C ASN A 81 41.49 -7.13 39.86
N SER A 82 40.61 -7.33 40.83
CA SER A 82 39.18 -7.58 40.56
C SER A 82 38.40 -6.28 40.72
N LEU A 83 37.72 -5.89 39.66
CA LEU A 83 36.75 -4.81 39.69
C LEU A 83 35.35 -5.38 39.93
N SER A 84 34.68 -4.91 40.98
CA SER A 84 33.28 -5.29 41.24
C SER A 84 32.37 -4.09 41.12
N GLY A 85 31.21 -4.29 40.50
CA GLY A 85 30.15 -3.30 40.36
C GLY A 85 28.79 -3.94 40.48
N THR A 86 27.79 -3.19 40.84
CA THR A 86 26.40 -3.62 40.90
C THR A 86 25.60 -2.91 39.81
N GLY A 87 24.61 -3.59 39.23
CA GLY A 87 23.73 -3.04 38.22
C GLY A 87 22.43 -3.83 38.11
N THR A 88 21.47 -3.30 37.40
CA THR A 88 20.23 -3.99 37.07
C THR A 88 20.34 -4.66 35.71
N LEU A 89 19.81 -5.88 35.61
CA LEU A 89 19.70 -6.60 34.36
C LEU A 89 18.46 -6.10 33.61
N ASN A 90 18.65 -5.67 32.39
CA ASN A 90 17.58 -5.25 31.49
C ASN A 90 17.50 -6.22 30.31
N PRO A 91 16.31 -6.42 29.72
CA PRO A 91 16.16 -7.21 28.50
C PRO A 91 16.89 -6.53 27.34
N ALA A 92 17.23 -7.31 26.31
CA ALA A 92 17.82 -6.80 25.07
C ALA A 92 17.00 -5.69 24.43
N ASN A 93 15.70 -5.92 24.32
CA ASN A 93 14.71 -4.95 23.85
C ASN A 93 13.42 -5.06 24.67
N THR A 94 12.75 -3.93 24.81
CA THR A 94 11.41 -3.84 25.41
C THR A 94 10.49 -3.18 24.42
N TYR A 95 9.37 -3.79 24.15
CA TYR A 95 8.36 -3.23 23.27
C TYR A 95 7.00 -3.20 23.95
N THR A 96 6.40 -2.00 23.98
CA THR A 96 5.04 -1.79 24.47
C THR A 96 4.09 -1.77 23.29
N VAL A 97 3.24 -2.79 23.18
CA VAL A 97 2.23 -2.90 22.14
C VAL A 97 1.05 -2.01 22.50
N LYS A 98 0.66 -1.14 21.58
CA LYS A 98 -0.47 -0.22 21.76
C LYS A 98 -1.49 -0.39 20.66
N SER A 99 -2.76 -0.14 20.98
CA SER A 99 -3.82 -0.08 19.97
C SER A 99 -3.66 1.16 19.09
N LEU A 100 -3.80 0.99 17.79
CA LEU A 100 -3.87 2.09 16.82
C LEU A 100 -5.32 2.50 16.52
N VAL A 101 -6.30 1.68 16.93
CA VAL A 101 -7.72 1.85 16.62
C VAL A 101 -8.57 1.73 17.88
N ASP A 102 -9.76 2.30 17.80
CA ASP A 102 -10.80 2.11 18.82
C ASP A 102 -11.59 0.83 18.51
N GLY A 103 -12.05 0.13 19.52
CA GLY A 103 -12.89 -1.03 19.31
C GLY A 103 -12.89 -2.00 20.48
N LYS A 104 -13.64 -3.08 20.36
CA LYS A 104 -13.73 -4.14 21.38
C LYS A 104 -12.79 -5.29 21.01
N ILE A 105 -12.05 -5.80 21.99
CA ILE A 105 -11.18 -6.97 21.81
C ILE A 105 -12.06 -8.22 21.62
N LEU A 106 -11.92 -8.88 20.49
CA LEU A 106 -12.57 -10.16 20.18
C LEU A 106 -11.77 -11.34 20.68
N THR A 107 -10.44 -11.31 20.47
CA THR A 107 -9.54 -12.37 20.91
C THR A 107 -8.24 -11.80 21.48
N GLY A 108 -7.66 -12.50 22.45
CA GLY A 108 -6.38 -12.22 23.07
C GLY A 108 -5.95 -13.48 23.82
N GLY A 109 -5.58 -14.54 23.06
CA GLY A 109 -5.46 -15.92 23.53
C GLY A 109 -4.11 -16.29 24.18
N PHE A 110 -3.27 -15.32 24.53
CA PHE A 110 -1.98 -15.50 25.19
C PHE A 110 -2.05 -15.09 26.68
N GLU A 111 -1.10 -15.54 27.44
CA GLU A 111 -0.95 -15.19 28.86
C GLU A 111 0.44 -14.60 29.17
N GLU A 112 0.57 -13.99 30.35
CA GLU A 112 1.86 -13.52 30.84
C GLU A 112 2.82 -14.71 30.98
N GLY A 113 4.03 -14.56 30.47
CA GLY A 113 5.05 -15.62 30.40
C GLY A 113 5.09 -16.39 29.08
N ASP A 114 4.12 -16.22 28.20
CA ASP A 114 4.11 -16.87 26.90
C ASP A 114 5.18 -16.30 25.97
N LYS A 115 5.74 -17.17 25.14
CA LYS A 115 6.68 -16.79 24.08
C LYS A 115 5.93 -16.53 22.78
N VAL A 116 6.29 -15.45 22.13
CA VAL A 116 5.74 -15.03 20.85
C VAL A 116 6.85 -14.80 19.85
N GLU A 117 6.57 -15.06 18.58
CA GLU A 117 7.44 -14.74 17.46
C GLU A 117 6.99 -13.45 16.78
N GLU A 118 7.90 -12.78 16.08
CA GLU A 118 7.57 -11.61 15.27
C GLU A 118 6.51 -11.98 14.22
N GLY A 119 5.40 -11.23 14.18
CA GLY A 119 4.26 -11.48 13.31
C GLY A 119 3.12 -12.30 13.92
N ASP A 120 3.31 -12.92 15.10
CA ASP A 120 2.25 -13.65 15.77
C ASP A 120 1.08 -12.73 16.13
N VAL A 121 -0.15 -13.21 15.91
CA VAL A 121 -1.36 -12.45 16.23
C VAL A 121 -1.58 -12.45 17.74
N LEU A 122 -1.52 -11.26 18.34
CA LEU A 122 -1.76 -11.05 19.76
C LEU A 122 -3.23 -10.76 20.05
N TYR A 123 -3.80 -9.80 19.33
CA TYR A 123 -5.18 -9.39 19.52
C TYR A 123 -5.91 -9.25 18.19
N THR A 124 -7.19 -9.57 18.19
CA THR A 124 -8.11 -9.13 17.12
C THR A 124 -9.16 -8.21 17.75
N ILE A 125 -9.40 -7.09 17.11
CA ILE A 125 -10.37 -6.06 17.53
C ILE A 125 -11.56 -6.15 16.59
N ASP A 126 -12.75 -5.80 17.05
CA ASP A 126 -13.95 -5.74 16.23
C ASP A 126 -13.77 -4.73 15.10
N SER A 127 -13.74 -5.25 13.90
CA SER A 127 -13.52 -4.50 12.66
C SER A 127 -14.77 -4.34 11.81
N SER A 128 -15.97 -4.55 12.36
CA SER A 128 -17.22 -4.53 11.62
C SER A 128 -17.45 -3.22 10.88
N ASP A 129 -17.20 -2.09 11.55
CA ASP A 129 -17.31 -0.75 10.96
C ASP A 129 -16.20 -0.50 9.90
N ALA A 130 -14.98 -0.92 10.19
CA ALA A 130 -13.86 -0.79 9.25
C ALA A 130 -14.09 -1.65 7.99
N SER A 131 -14.60 -2.87 8.16
CA SER A 131 -15.00 -3.74 7.06
C SER A 131 -16.07 -3.10 6.17
N THR A 132 -17.10 -2.51 6.78
CA THR A 132 -18.15 -1.77 6.05
C THR A 132 -17.59 -0.56 5.31
N ASN A 133 -16.64 0.17 5.90
CA ASN A 133 -16.00 1.31 5.26
C ASN A 133 -15.08 0.87 4.11
N LEU A 134 -14.37 -0.24 4.26
CA LEU A 134 -13.57 -0.84 3.19
C LEU A 134 -14.46 -1.27 2.02
N GLU A 135 -15.60 -1.88 2.29
CA GLU A 135 -16.58 -2.26 1.26
C GLU A 135 -17.11 -1.03 0.51
N LYS A 136 -17.49 0.03 1.22
CA LYS A 136 -17.90 1.31 0.60
C LYS A 136 -16.80 1.89 -0.29
N ALA A 137 -15.55 1.89 0.18
CA ALA A 137 -14.41 2.38 -0.59
C ALA A 137 -14.17 1.53 -1.84
N SER A 138 -14.31 0.20 -1.74
CA SER A 138 -14.19 -0.71 -2.88
C SER A 138 -15.27 -0.47 -3.96
N ILE A 139 -16.50 -0.21 -3.53
CA ILE A 139 -17.61 0.15 -4.43
C ILE A 139 -17.33 1.49 -5.11
N ALA A 140 -16.83 2.48 -4.35
CA ALA A 140 -16.48 3.80 -4.91
C ALA A 140 -15.35 3.69 -5.95
N LEU A 141 -14.31 2.89 -5.66
CA LEU A 141 -13.23 2.59 -6.61
C LEU A 141 -13.79 1.95 -7.90
N GLN A 142 -14.65 0.95 -7.75
CA GLN A 142 -15.25 0.29 -8.91
C GLN A 142 -16.13 1.23 -9.75
N GLN A 143 -16.81 2.19 -9.10
CA GLN A 143 -17.59 3.22 -9.79
C GLN A 143 -16.68 4.20 -10.54
N ALA A 144 -15.59 4.65 -9.90
CA ALA A 144 -14.61 5.55 -10.51
C ALA A 144 -13.93 4.87 -11.71
N GLN A 145 -13.57 3.59 -11.59
CA GLN A 145 -12.99 2.80 -12.69
C GLN A 145 -13.95 2.73 -13.89
N ARG A 146 -15.21 2.35 -13.66
CA ARG A 146 -16.20 2.32 -14.74
C ARG A 146 -16.44 3.68 -15.38
N SER A 147 -16.36 4.75 -14.59
CA SER A 147 -16.51 6.12 -15.12
C SER A 147 -15.32 6.51 -15.98
N TYR A 148 -14.10 6.18 -15.53
CA TYR A 148 -12.87 6.40 -16.28
C TYR A 148 -12.90 5.62 -17.61
N ASP A 149 -13.16 4.31 -17.56
CA ASP A 149 -13.23 3.46 -18.75
C ASP A 149 -14.25 3.98 -19.76
N LYS A 150 -15.45 4.38 -19.29
CA LYS A 150 -16.48 4.96 -20.12
C LYS A 150 -16.05 6.31 -20.73
N THR A 151 -15.30 7.12 -19.98
CA THR A 151 -14.82 8.42 -20.47
C THR A 151 -13.74 8.23 -21.53
N VAL A 152 -12.81 7.29 -21.29
CA VAL A 152 -11.80 6.91 -22.29
C VAL A 152 -12.44 6.29 -23.52
N ASP A 153 -13.46 5.44 -23.36
CA ASP A 153 -14.13 4.78 -24.50
C ASP A 153 -14.85 5.76 -25.42
N ARG A 154 -15.26 6.93 -24.90
CA ARG A 154 -15.84 8.01 -25.72
C ARG A 154 -14.88 8.58 -26.75
N GLN A 155 -13.58 8.37 -26.59
CA GLN A 155 -12.58 8.73 -27.58
C GLN A 155 -12.69 7.89 -28.86
N TYR A 156 -13.33 6.72 -28.76
CA TYR A 156 -13.39 5.74 -29.83
C TYR A 156 -14.84 5.57 -30.31
N VAL A 157 -15.04 5.62 -31.62
CA VAL A 157 -16.27 5.16 -32.25
C VAL A 157 -16.04 3.72 -32.69
N ARG A 158 -16.80 2.79 -32.11
CA ARG A 158 -16.64 1.36 -32.35
C ARG A 158 -17.77 0.79 -33.16
N ALA A 159 -17.50 -0.27 -33.91
CA ALA A 159 -18.51 -1.06 -34.59
C ALA A 159 -19.45 -1.72 -33.57
N GLU A 160 -20.76 -1.49 -33.71
CA GLU A 160 -21.80 -2.09 -32.86
C GLU A 160 -22.19 -3.49 -33.30
N VAL A 161 -21.98 -3.80 -34.57
CA VAL A 161 -22.33 -5.05 -35.25
C VAL A 161 -21.22 -5.49 -36.18
N ASP A 162 -21.16 -6.79 -36.46
CA ASP A 162 -20.33 -7.32 -37.54
C ASP A 162 -20.92 -6.88 -38.89
N GLY A 163 -20.08 -6.60 -39.87
CA GLY A 163 -20.54 -6.20 -41.18
C GLY A 163 -19.48 -5.54 -42.04
N THR A 164 -19.94 -4.69 -42.96
CA THR A 164 -19.08 -3.88 -43.82
C THR A 164 -19.42 -2.40 -43.63
N VAL A 165 -18.39 -1.56 -43.70
CA VAL A 165 -18.57 -0.10 -43.69
C VAL A 165 -19.23 0.34 -44.97
N SER A 166 -20.49 0.78 -44.88
CA SER A 166 -21.27 1.20 -46.03
C SER A 166 -20.96 2.63 -46.47
N SER A 167 -20.71 3.52 -45.52
CA SER A 167 -20.29 4.89 -45.78
C SER A 167 -19.53 5.46 -44.58
N LEU A 168 -18.56 6.33 -44.91
CA LEU A 168 -17.87 7.19 -43.95
C LEU A 168 -18.32 8.61 -44.21
N LYS A 169 -18.83 9.29 -43.16
CA LYS A 169 -19.38 10.66 -43.27
C LYS A 169 -18.39 11.73 -42.85
N VAL A 170 -17.21 11.32 -42.40
CA VAL A 170 -16.15 12.21 -41.91
C VAL A 170 -14.81 11.80 -42.46
N ALA A 171 -13.89 12.76 -42.51
CA ALA A 171 -12.50 12.57 -42.91
C ALA A 171 -11.55 12.84 -41.71
N LYS A 172 -10.30 12.37 -41.81
CA LYS A 172 -9.28 12.69 -40.83
C LYS A 172 -9.06 14.21 -40.81
N GLY A 173 -9.10 14.78 -39.59
CA GLY A 173 -8.97 16.24 -39.38
C GLY A 173 -10.30 16.98 -39.26
N ASP A 174 -11.42 16.33 -39.54
CA ASP A 174 -12.76 16.95 -39.39
C ASP A 174 -13.09 17.12 -37.90
N GLU A 175 -13.76 18.21 -37.58
CA GLU A 175 -14.40 18.41 -36.29
C GLU A 175 -15.76 17.73 -36.24
N VAL A 176 -16.02 16.99 -35.16
CA VAL A 176 -17.31 16.34 -34.94
C VAL A 176 -17.87 16.76 -33.57
N THR A 177 -19.20 16.77 -33.49
CA THR A 177 -19.92 17.01 -32.24
C THR A 177 -20.49 15.70 -31.69
N SER A 178 -20.70 15.65 -30.37
CA SER A 178 -21.36 14.49 -29.75
C SER A 178 -22.74 14.25 -30.37
N GLY A 179 -23.03 13.00 -30.75
CA GLY A 179 -24.26 12.59 -31.45
C GLY A 179 -24.20 12.71 -32.96
N GLN A 180 -23.17 13.31 -33.54
CA GLN A 180 -23.03 13.42 -35.00
C GLN A 180 -22.78 12.04 -35.61
N GLU A 181 -23.47 11.76 -36.72
CA GLU A 181 -23.27 10.53 -37.48
C GLU A 181 -21.94 10.56 -38.22
N VAL A 182 -21.14 9.47 -38.03
CA VAL A 182 -19.77 9.37 -38.55
C VAL A 182 -19.57 8.23 -39.55
N ALA A 183 -20.30 7.12 -39.36
CA ALA A 183 -20.23 5.98 -40.28
C ALA A 183 -21.53 5.17 -40.27
N VAL A 184 -21.73 4.37 -41.31
CA VAL A 184 -22.81 3.38 -41.35
C VAL A 184 -22.22 2.00 -41.61
N ILE A 185 -22.54 1.05 -40.75
CA ILE A 185 -22.18 -0.36 -40.90
C ILE A 185 -23.40 -1.17 -41.25
N ARG A 186 -23.25 -2.06 -42.22
CA ARG A 186 -24.31 -2.99 -42.68
C ARG A 186 -23.81 -4.41 -42.65
N ASP A 187 -24.60 -5.30 -42.06
CA ASP A 187 -24.43 -6.74 -42.27
C ASP A 187 -25.24 -7.14 -43.52
N SER A 188 -24.53 -7.20 -44.63
CA SER A 188 -25.09 -7.67 -45.90
C SER A 188 -24.83 -9.15 -46.17
N SER A 189 -24.17 -9.85 -45.28
CA SER A 189 -23.87 -11.30 -45.44
C SER A 189 -25.12 -12.17 -45.44
N LYS A 190 -26.16 -11.66 -44.79
CA LYS A 190 -27.49 -12.25 -44.74
C LYS A 190 -28.51 -11.18 -44.95
N MET A 191 -29.53 -11.49 -45.76
CA MET A 191 -30.66 -10.58 -46.05
C MET A 191 -31.91 -11.14 -45.42
N LEU A 192 -32.75 -10.25 -44.91
CA LEU A 192 -34.05 -10.57 -44.34
C LEU A 192 -35.13 -10.23 -45.35
N LEU A 193 -36.11 -11.10 -45.47
CA LEU A 193 -37.27 -10.93 -46.30
C LEU A 193 -38.55 -11.09 -45.46
N ASN A 194 -39.32 -10.03 -45.33
CA ASN A 194 -40.56 -10.03 -44.58
C ASN A 194 -41.74 -10.21 -45.52
N LEU A 195 -42.33 -11.40 -45.51
CA LEU A 195 -43.39 -11.79 -46.41
C LEU A 195 -44.68 -12.08 -45.66
N LEU A 196 -45.80 -11.77 -46.32
CA LEU A 196 -47.14 -12.04 -45.83
C LEU A 196 -47.59 -13.40 -46.30
N PHE A 197 -48.03 -14.25 -45.38
CA PHE A 197 -48.64 -15.57 -45.64
C PHE A 197 -50.05 -15.60 -45.07
N PRO A 198 -50.97 -16.43 -45.62
CA PRO A 198 -52.26 -16.64 -45.00
C PRO A 198 -52.10 -17.08 -43.53
N ALA A 199 -52.87 -16.44 -42.63
CA ALA A 199 -52.71 -16.66 -41.19
C ALA A 199 -52.92 -18.13 -40.77
N ALA A 200 -53.85 -18.82 -41.42
CA ALA A 200 -54.15 -20.22 -41.15
C ALA A 200 -52.93 -21.14 -41.42
N ASP A 201 -52.19 -20.86 -42.50
CA ASP A 201 -51.02 -21.63 -42.89
C ASP A 201 -49.79 -21.21 -42.05
N ALA A 202 -49.60 -19.91 -41.87
CA ALA A 202 -48.48 -19.34 -41.13
C ALA A 202 -48.49 -19.78 -39.64
N ALA A 203 -49.63 -20.10 -39.08
CA ALA A 203 -49.78 -20.64 -37.75
C ALA A 203 -49.02 -21.99 -37.56
N ASN A 204 -48.78 -22.72 -38.64
CA ASN A 204 -48.11 -24.03 -38.67
C ASN A 204 -46.61 -23.91 -39.02
N PHE A 205 -46.11 -22.70 -39.28
CA PHE A 205 -44.71 -22.48 -39.59
C PHE A 205 -43.88 -22.38 -38.27
N SER A 206 -42.68 -22.94 -38.34
CA SER A 206 -41.76 -22.93 -37.19
C SER A 206 -40.47 -22.21 -37.52
N VAL A 207 -39.92 -21.52 -36.53
CA VAL A 207 -38.58 -20.92 -36.63
C VAL A 207 -37.55 -22.02 -36.88
N GLY A 208 -36.62 -21.78 -37.81
CA GLY A 208 -35.64 -22.76 -38.28
C GLY A 208 -36.08 -23.58 -39.52
N GLN A 209 -37.34 -23.51 -39.91
CA GLN A 209 -37.84 -24.21 -41.09
C GLN A 209 -37.31 -23.59 -42.38
N SER A 210 -37.05 -24.43 -43.42
CA SER A 210 -36.55 -23.99 -44.72
C SER A 210 -37.68 -23.39 -45.56
N ALA A 211 -37.33 -22.35 -46.30
CA ALA A 211 -38.18 -21.69 -47.28
C ALA A 211 -37.48 -21.64 -48.63
N ASP A 212 -38.24 -21.79 -49.72
CA ASP A 212 -37.77 -21.57 -51.06
C ASP A 212 -38.13 -20.11 -51.47
N VAL A 213 -37.09 -19.27 -51.64
CA VAL A 213 -37.24 -17.87 -51.99
C VAL A 213 -36.97 -17.70 -53.50
N VAL A 214 -37.90 -17.14 -54.21
CA VAL A 214 -37.80 -16.92 -55.67
C VAL A 214 -37.66 -15.44 -55.93
N LEU A 215 -36.56 -15.01 -56.58
CA LEU A 215 -36.29 -13.65 -56.93
C LEU A 215 -37.20 -13.18 -58.07
N ASP A 216 -37.80 -12.03 -57.92
CA ASP A 216 -38.59 -11.40 -58.97
C ASP A 216 -37.67 -11.01 -60.13
N GLY A 217 -38.07 -11.32 -61.34
CA GLY A 217 -37.34 -10.95 -62.54
C GLY A 217 -36.37 -11.97 -63.09
N THR A 218 -35.59 -12.63 -62.19
CA THR A 218 -34.62 -13.68 -62.57
C THR A 218 -35.17 -15.07 -62.39
N PHE A 219 -36.17 -15.25 -61.54
CA PHE A 219 -36.77 -16.53 -61.12
C PHE A 219 -35.77 -17.50 -60.52
N GLU A 220 -34.62 -16.98 -60.05
CA GLU A 220 -33.65 -17.76 -59.30
C GLU A 220 -34.22 -18.16 -57.95
N THR A 221 -34.05 -19.42 -57.55
CA THR A 221 -34.52 -19.95 -56.27
C THR A 221 -33.39 -20.03 -55.27
N LEU A 222 -33.51 -19.34 -54.16
CA LEU A 222 -32.57 -19.33 -53.04
C LEU A 222 -33.17 -20.08 -51.84
N LYS A 223 -32.34 -20.71 -51.06
CA LYS A 223 -32.78 -21.34 -49.80
C LYS A 223 -32.74 -20.31 -48.69
N GLY A 224 -33.84 -20.13 -48.01
CA GLY A 224 -33.98 -19.30 -46.82
C GLY A 224 -34.34 -20.09 -45.59
N THR A 225 -34.23 -19.50 -44.43
CA THR A 225 -34.63 -20.08 -43.15
C THR A 225 -35.56 -19.11 -42.43
N ILE A 226 -36.66 -19.60 -41.90
CA ILE A 226 -37.59 -18.79 -41.09
C ILE A 226 -36.90 -18.36 -39.80
N THR A 227 -36.84 -17.07 -39.51
CA THR A 227 -36.27 -16.52 -38.30
C THR A 227 -37.30 -16.01 -37.31
N ALA A 228 -38.48 -15.60 -37.85
CA ALA A 228 -39.58 -15.16 -37.00
C ALA A 228 -40.91 -15.37 -37.74
N VAL A 229 -41.96 -15.64 -36.98
CA VAL A 229 -43.35 -15.66 -37.43
C VAL A 229 -44.12 -14.76 -36.45
N THR A 230 -44.84 -13.75 -36.97
CA THR A 230 -45.61 -12.85 -36.11
C THR A 230 -46.76 -13.62 -35.45
N GLY A 231 -46.94 -13.44 -34.14
CA GLY A 231 -48.02 -14.10 -33.40
C GLY A 231 -49.40 -13.48 -33.56
N THR A 232 -49.48 -12.32 -34.17
CA THR A 232 -50.72 -11.56 -34.40
C THR A 232 -51.16 -11.63 -35.86
N ASP A 233 -52.44 -11.83 -36.06
CA ASP A 233 -53.03 -11.80 -37.39
C ASP A 233 -53.34 -10.33 -37.79
N GLU A 234 -52.96 -9.97 -38.98
CA GLU A 234 -53.20 -8.64 -39.56
C GLU A 234 -54.21 -8.78 -40.72
N LEU A 235 -55.03 -7.75 -40.88
CA LEU A 235 -55.99 -7.72 -42.01
C LEU A 235 -55.29 -7.08 -43.22
N SER A 236 -55.11 -7.86 -44.28
CA SER A 236 -54.54 -7.40 -45.54
C SER A 236 -55.62 -6.97 -46.50
N THR A 237 -55.24 -6.37 -47.65
CA THR A 237 -56.10 -5.99 -48.73
C THR A 237 -56.94 -7.18 -49.17
N GLY A 238 -58.29 -6.95 -49.36
CA GLY A 238 -59.20 -8.05 -49.70
C GLY A 238 -59.75 -8.83 -48.51
N ASN A 239 -59.65 -8.33 -47.29
CA ASN A 239 -60.18 -8.94 -46.05
C ASN A 239 -59.56 -10.27 -45.72
N LEU A 240 -58.32 -10.50 -46.15
CA LEU A 240 -57.58 -11.72 -45.87
C LEU A 240 -56.75 -11.52 -44.56
N LEU A 241 -56.88 -12.48 -43.60
CA LEU A 241 -56.04 -12.53 -42.43
C LEU A 241 -54.65 -13.09 -42.78
N VAL A 242 -53.62 -12.34 -42.45
CA VAL A 242 -52.23 -12.64 -42.78
C VAL A 242 -51.33 -12.59 -41.55
N ARG A 243 -50.20 -13.26 -41.64
CA ARG A 243 -49.07 -13.13 -40.67
C ARG A 243 -47.82 -12.80 -41.45
N THR A 244 -46.98 -11.97 -40.83
CA THR A 244 -45.65 -11.68 -41.35
C THR A 244 -44.70 -12.79 -40.95
N VAL A 245 -44.00 -13.36 -41.93
CA VAL A 245 -42.96 -14.36 -41.79
C VAL A 245 -41.65 -13.74 -42.21
N THR A 246 -40.66 -13.68 -41.33
CA THR A 246 -39.33 -13.20 -41.64
C THR A 246 -38.44 -14.38 -42.05
N ILE A 247 -37.92 -14.32 -43.24
CA ILE A 247 -37.06 -15.34 -43.84
C ILE A 247 -35.66 -14.73 -43.99
N ARG A 248 -34.64 -15.42 -43.50
CA ARG A 248 -33.26 -15.07 -43.69
C ARG A 248 -32.62 -15.85 -44.80
N VAL A 249 -32.02 -15.15 -45.75
CA VAL A 249 -31.35 -15.72 -46.94
C VAL A 249 -29.86 -15.36 -46.87
N ASN A 250 -28.97 -16.30 -47.12
CA ASN A 250 -27.53 -16.04 -47.26
C ASN A 250 -27.29 -15.23 -48.56
N ASN A 251 -26.52 -14.17 -48.43
CA ASN A 251 -26.12 -13.31 -49.54
C ASN A 251 -24.65 -13.59 -49.91
N ALA A 252 -24.43 -14.22 -51.03
CA ALA A 252 -23.09 -14.44 -51.59
C ALA A 252 -22.50 -13.22 -52.28
N GLY A 253 -23.18 -12.04 -52.18
CA GLY A 253 -22.75 -10.76 -52.76
C GLY A 253 -23.65 -10.23 -53.88
N GLY A 254 -24.73 -10.91 -54.22
CA GLY A 254 -25.63 -10.52 -55.32
C GLY A 254 -26.96 -9.90 -54.90
N LEU A 255 -27.40 -10.05 -53.66
CA LEU A 255 -28.67 -9.55 -53.16
C LEU A 255 -28.57 -8.11 -52.69
N THR A 256 -29.52 -7.28 -53.11
CA THR A 256 -29.63 -5.87 -52.69
C THR A 256 -31.02 -5.59 -52.12
N THR A 257 -31.18 -4.47 -51.43
CA THR A 257 -32.49 -4.02 -50.90
C THR A 257 -33.45 -3.53 -51.99
N ALA A 258 -32.98 -3.37 -53.21
CA ALA A 258 -33.85 -3.01 -54.36
C ALA A 258 -34.53 -4.24 -55.00
N GLN A 259 -34.00 -5.46 -54.72
CA GLN A 259 -34.57 -6.68 -55.23
C GLN A 259 -35.80 -7.10 -54.43
N ALA A 260 -36.82 -7.57 -55.12
CA ALA A 260 -37.98 -8.16 -54.50
C ALA A 260 -37.99 -9.69 -54.73
N ALA A 261 -38.65 -10.41 -53.86
CA ALA A 261 -38.79 -11.85 -53.92
C ALA A 261 -40.09 -12.30 -53.28
N THR A 262 -40.56 -13.47 -53.74
CA THR A 262 -41.62 -14.26 -53.12
C THR A 262 -41.01 -15.46 -52.42
N ALA A 263 -41.72 -16.12 -51.51
CA ALA A 263 -41.27 -17.38 -50.96
C ALA A 263 -42.37 -18.42 -50.87
N SER A 264 -41.96 -19.70 -50.92
CA SER A 264 -42.84 -20.83 -50.67
C SER A 264 -42.31 -21.63 -49.48
N ILE A 265 -43.22 -21.95 -48.55
CA ILE A 265 -42.95 -22.74 -47.35
C ILE A 265 -43.90 -23.92 -47.32
N ASN A 266 -43.38 -25.15 -47.39
CA ASN A 266 -44.19 -26.39 -47.47
C ASN A 266 -45.26 -26.32 -48.62
N GLY A 267 -44.95 -25.69 -49.72
CA GLY A 267 -45.86 -25.58 -50.85
C GLY A 267 -46.87 -24.41 -50.72
N VAL A 268 -46.88 -23.66 -49.64
CA VAL A 268 -47.70 -22.43 -49.48
C VAL A 268 -46.88 -21.24 -49.92
N SER A 269 -47.38 -20.48 -50.89
CA SER A 269 -46.70 -19.29 -51.41
C SER A 269 -47.08 -18.05 -50.62
N SER A 270 -46.18 -17.06 -50.56
CA SER A 270 -46.46 -15.75 -50.04
C SER A 270 -47.52 -15.03 -50.88
N ILE A 271 -48.30 -14.14 -50.25
CA ILE A 271 -49.38 -13.41 -50.88
C ILE A 271 -48.88 -12.36 -51.91
N ALA A 272 -47.73 -11.79 -51.54
CA ALA A 272 -47.10 -10.74 -52.36
C ALA A 272 -45.57 -10.87 -52.24
N SER A 273 -44.84 -10.22 -53.17
CA SER A 273 -43.42 -10.05 -53.06
C SER A 273 -43.07 -8.94 -52.05
N ALA A 274 -41.91 -9.05 -51.49
CA ALA A 274 -41.33 -8.01 -50.63
C ALA A 274 -39.85 -7.78 -50.99
N THR A 275 -39.32 -6.62 -50.66
CA THR A 275 -37.93 -6.29 -50.85
C THR A 275 -37.07 -6.82 -49.69
N PHE A 276 -35.82 -7.13 -49.97
CA PHE A 276 -34.88 -7.54 -48.96
C PHE A 276 -34.48 -6.37 -48.05
N ALA A 277 -34.19 -6.67 -46.82
CA ALA A 277 -33.59 -5.77 -45.85
C ALA A 277 -32.26 -6.35 -45.35
N TYR A 278 -31.33 -5.52 -44.95
CA TYR A 278 -30.10 -5.97 -44.32
C TYR A 278 -30.41 -6.63 -42.97
N GLN A 279 -29.60 -7.63 -42.56
CA GLN A 279 -29.75 -8.28 -41.27
C GLN A 279 -29.55 -7.29 -40.14
N ALA A 280 -28.58 -6.41 -40.27
CA ALA A 280 -28.34 -5.30 -39.37
C ALA A 280 -27.80 -4.10 -40.13
N GLU A 281 -28.30 -2.94 -39.80
CA GLU A 281 -27.75 -1.65 -40.22
C GLU A 281 -27.66 -0.77 -38.98
N ARG A 282 -26.49 -0.22 -38.75
CA ARG A 282 -26.23 0.67 -37.63
C ARG A 282 -25.52 1.92 -38.11
N THR A 283 -26.08 3.05 -37.74
CA THR A 283 -25.44 4.35 -37.88
C THR A 283 -24.62 4.59 -36.62
N LEU A 284 -23.34 4.76 -36.80
CA LEU A 284 -22.42 5.06 -35.69
C LEU A 284 -22.37 6.58 -35.50
N THR A 285 -22.43 6.98 -34.23
CA THR A 285 -22.36 8.40 -33.85
C THR A 285 -21.14 8.65 -32.96
N ALA A 286 -20.59 9.86 -33.05
CA ALA A 286 -19.54 10.30 -32.12
C ALA A 286 -20.07 10.39 -30.68
N GLN A 287 -19.38 9.81 -29.75
CA GLN A 287 -19.77 9.80 -28.33
C GLN A 287 -19.29 11.06 -27.58
N ALA A 288 -18.36 11.81 -28.18
CA ALA A 288 -17.82 13.07 -27.67
C ALA A 288 -17.59 14.04 -28.84
N SER A 289 -17.47 15.32 -28.52
CA SER A 289 -16.99 16.33 -29.45
C SER A 289 -15.49 16.30 -29.56
N GLY A 290 -14.92 16.56 -30.74
CA GLY A 290 -13.47 16.57 -30.96
C GLY A 290 -13.11 16.52 -32.43
N THR A 291 -11.83 16.37 -32.71
CA THR A 291 -11.27 16.25 -34.07
C THR A 291 -10.98 14.78 -34.36
N VAL A 292 -11.29 14.32 -35.55
CA VAL A 292 -10.96 12.97 -36.05
C VAL A 292 -9.43 12.84 -36.18
N SER A 293 -8.78 12.10 -35.25
CA SER A 293 -7.36 11.88 -35.29
C SER A 293 -6.95 10.73 -36.20
N ALA A 294 -7.74 9.67 -36.23
CA ALA A 294 -7.52 8.51 -37.10
C ALA A 294 -8.85 7.89 -37.55
N ILE A 295 -8.81 7.29 -38.75
CA ILE A 295 -9.84 6.42 -39.27
C ILE A 295 -9.17 5.09 -39.61
N ASN A 296 -9.61 4.01 -38.97
CA ASN A 296 -8.93 2.70 -39.01
C ASN A 296 -9.56 1.77 -40.08
N VAL A 297 -10.55 2.24 -40.80
CA VAL A 297 -11.32 1.46 -41.77
C VAL A 297 -11.48 2.23 -43.08
N GLN A 298 -11.88 1.53 -44.13
CA GLN A 298 -12.24 2.12 -45.45
C GLN A 298 -13.69 1.74 -45.80
N GLU A 299 -14.32 2.53 -46.64
CA GLU A 299 -15.60 2.15 -47.19
C GLU A 299 -15.50 0.82 -47.95
N GLY A 300 -16.47 -0.07 -47.73
CA GLY A 300 -16.45 -1.44 -48.22
C GLY A 300 -15.60 -2.41 -47.39
N GLY A 301 -14.84 -1.94 -46.42
CA GLY A 301 -14.05 -2.77 -45.53
C GLY A 301 -14.92 -3.59 -44.56
N ALA A 302 -14.52 -4.84 -44.28
CA ALA A 302 -15.15 -5.70 -43.27
C ALA A 302 -14.73 -5.25 -41.87
N VAL A 303 -15.67 -5.30 -40.93
CA VAL A 303 -15.45 -4.95 -39.53
C VAL A 303 -16.18 -5.93 -38.64
N SER A 304 -15.60 -6.18 -37.45
CA SER A 304 -16.21 -6.97 -36.39
C SER A 304 -16.73 -6.07 -35.27
N LYS A 305 -17.73 -6.53 -34.55
CA LYS A 305 -18.26 -5.82 -33.38
C LYS A 305 -17.17 -5.56 -32.37
N GLY A 306 -17.02 -4.27 -31.97
CA GLY A 306 -16.00 -3.79 -31.07
C GLY A 306 -14.76 -3.17 -31.73
N ASP A 307 -14.57 -3.36 -33.06
CA ASP A 307 -13.47 -2.75 -33.80
C ASP A 307 -13.56 -1.22 -33.75
N ILE A 308 -12.40 -0.58 -33.55
CA ILE A 308 -12.30 0.89 -33.53
C ILE A 308 -12.39 1.39 -34.99
N ILE A 309 -13.42 2.15 -35.29
CA ILE A 309 -13.67 2.74 -36.62
C ILE A 309 -12.98 4.10 -36.73
N ILE A 310 -13.17 4.94 -35.70
CA ILE A 310 -12.68 6.32 -35.66
C ILE A 310 -12.14 6.59 -34.29
N GLU A 311 -11.04 7.35 -34.24
CA GLU A 311 -10.45 7.89 -33.00
C GLU A 311 -10.62 9.40 -32.97
N LEU A 312 -11.06 9.92 -31.84
CA LEU A 312 -11.28 11.35 -31.60
C LEU A 312 -10.20 11.88 -30.65
N THR A 313 -9.80 13.12 -30.86
CA THR A 313 -8.93 13.88 -29.94
C THR A 313 -9.52 15.28 -29.78
N GLY A 314 -9.17 15.94 -28.67
CA GLY A 314 -9.61 17.29 -28.38
C GLY A 314 -9.30 17.68 -26.96
N ASP A 315 -9.20 18.98 -26.70
CA ASP A 315 -8.83 19.49 -25.37
C ASP A 315 -9.89 19.13 -24.32
N GLU A 316 -11.18 19.32 -24.63
CA GLU A 316 -12.30 18.99 -23.74
C GLU A 316 -12.35 17.49 -23.40
N LEU A 317 -12.07 16.62 -24.39
CA LEU A 317 -12.01 15.17 -24.20
C LEU A 317 -10.81 14.81 -23.31
N THR A 318 -9.65 15.43 -23.56
CA THR A 318 -8.43 15.21 -22.75
C THR A 318 -8.63 15.67 -21.31
N GLU A 319 -9.23 16.85 -21.09
CA GLU A 319 -9.57 17.35 -19.76
C GLU A 319 -10.56 16.42 -19.03
N SER A 320 -11.55 15.91 -19.77
CA SER A 320 -12.54 14.96 -19.23
C SER A 320 -11.88 13.64 -18.78
N ILE A 321 -10.98 13.09 -19.60
CA ILE A 321 -10.22 11.89 -19.28
C ILE A 321 -9.30 12.14 -18.08
N GLN A 322 -8.61 13.30 -18.06
CA GLN A 322 -7.76 13.69 -16.94
C GLN A 322 -8.55 13.78 -15.64
N SER A 323 -9.70 14.45 -15.64
CA SER A 323 -10.58 14.57 -14.47
C SER A 323 -11.09 13.22 -13.99
N ALA A 324 -11.45 12.33 -14.90
CA ALA A 324 -11.87 10.97 -14.56
C ALA A 324 -10.72 10.15 -13.98
N SER A 325 -9.49 10.31 -14.51
CA SER A 325 -8.27 9.68 -13.98
C SER A 325 -7.94 10.16 -12.57
N GLU A 326 -8.07 11.45 -12.30
CA GLU A 326 -7.86 12.03 -10.96
C GLU A 326 -8.91 11.51 -9.96
N SER A 327 -10.15 11.36 -10.39
CA SER A 327 -11.23 10.78 -9.57
C SER A 327 -10.96 9.32 -9.25
N LEU A 328 -10.49 8.54 -10.23
CA LEU A 328 -10.07 7.15 -10.04
C LEU A 328 -8.91 7.06 -9.04
N ARG A 329 -7.89 7.88 -9.23
CA ARG A 329 -6.74 7.95 -8.31
C ARG A 329 -7.14 8.28 -6.88
N SER A 330 -8.09 9.21 -6.71
CA SER A 330 -8.61 9.56 -5.39
C SER A 330 -9.34 8.39 -4.73
N ALA A 331 -10.12 7.62 -5.51
CA ALA A 331 -10.81 6.43 -5.02
C ALA A 331 -9.83 5.30 -4.67
N GLU A 332 -8.77 5.10 -5.45
CA GLU A 332 -7.67 4.15 -5.15
C GLU A 332 -7.01 4.47 -3.81
N ILE A 333 -6.63 5.73 -3.61
CA ILE A 333 -6.01 6.18 -2.36
C ILE A 333 -6.97 5.98 -1.18
N SER A 334 -8.26 6.30 -1.37
CA SER A 334 -9.25 6.10 -0.32
C SER A 334 -9.40 4.62 0.05
N MET A 335 -9.45 3.73 -0.93
CA MET A 335 -9.51 2.28 -0.69
C MET A 335 -8.26 1.79 0.04
N GLN A 336 -7.07 2.22 -0.40
CA GLN A 336 -5.81 1.84 0.24
C GLN A 336 -5.79 2.28 1.72
N ASN A 337 -6.22 3.51 2.02
CA ASN A 337 -6.30 4.01 3.38
C ASN A 337 -7.26 3.18 4.25
N GLN A 338 -8.41 2.71 3.69
CA GLN A 338 -9.30 1.84 4.43
C GLN A 338 -8.72 0.44 4.63
N GLN A 339 -7.95 -0.06 3.67
CA GLN A 339 -7.26 -1.35 3.78
C GLN A 339 -6.16 -1.30 4.84
N ASP A 340 -5.36 -0.23 4.85
CA ASP A 340 -4.34 0.00 5.87
C ASP A 340 -4.97 0.15 7.26
N ASN A 341 -6.09 0.89 7.36
CA ASN A 341 -6.85 1.00 8.60
C ASN A 341 -7.38 -0.36 9.07
N MET A 342 -7.88 -1.18 8.16
CA MET A 342 -8.38 -2.54 8.47
C MET A 342 -7.28 -3.43 9.04
N SER A 343 -6.03 -3.28 8.58
CA SER A 343 -4.89 -4.06 9.08
C SER A 343 -4.61 -3.78 10.57
N ASN A 344 -4.91 -2.56 11.05
CA ASN A 344 -4.70 -2.15 12.43
C ASN A 344 -5.64 -2.82 13.44
N TYR A 345 -6.68 -3.53 12.98
CA TYR A 345 -7.59 -4.30 13.82
C TYR A 345 -7.06 -5.69 14.16
N THR A 346 -5.98 -6.12 13.50
CA THR A 346 -5.23 -7.33 13.87
C THR A 346 -3.87 -6.89 14.39
N ILE A 347 -3.66 -7.03 15.68
CA ILE A 347 -2.44 -6.62 16.34
C ILE A 347 -1.49 -7.80 16.43
N THR A 348 -0.33 -7.64 15.82
CA THR A 348 0.72 -8.67 15.79
C THR A 348 1.92 -8.27 16.65
N SER A 349 2.71 -9.25 17.05
CA SER A 349 3.95 -9.01 17.77
C SER A 349 5.01 -8.38 16.84
N PRO A 350 5.56 -7.21 17.18
CA PRO A 350 6.61 -6.57 16.39
C PRO A 350 8.01 -7.16 16.62
N ILE A 351 8.18 -7.99 17.63
CA ILE A 351 9.44 -8.65 17.98
C ILE A 351 9.18 -10.07 18.48
N SER A 352 10.16 -10.93 18.33
CA SER A 352 10.16 -12.22 19.03
C SER A 352 10.57 -12.01 20.49
N GLY A 353 9.80 -12.58 21.44
CA GLY A 353 10.09 -12.36 22.86
C GLY A 353 9.14 -13.09 23.80
N THR A 354 9.10 -12.63 25.05
CA THR A 354 8.21 -13.15 26.09
C THR A 354 7.30 -12.01 26.56
N ILE A 355 6.02 -12.30 26.68
CA ILE A 355 5.03 -11.35 27.20
C ILE A 355 5.22 -11.24 28.72
N ILE A 356 5.48 -10.03 29.20
CA ILE A 356 5.73 -9.77 30.63
C ILE A 356 4.51 -9.18 31.31
N GLU A 357 3.74 -8.38 30.58
CA GLU A 357 2.56 -7.70 31.11
C GLU A 357 1.42 -7.75 30.08
N LYS A 358 0.22 -8.04 30.55
CA LYS A 358 -1.00 -8.11 29.75
C LYS A 358 -2.05 -7.19 30.37
N ASP A 359 -2.13 -5.96 29.87
CA ASP A 359 -3.04 -4.92 30.36
C ASP A 359 -4.47 -5.12 29.87
N ALA A 360 -4.63 -5.61 28.64
CA ALA A 360 -5.92 -5.69 27.98
C ALA A 360 -6.43 -7.15 27.86
N LYS A 361 -7.72 -7.34 28.11
CA LYS A 361 -8.38 -8.65 28.10
C LYS A 361 -9.46 -8.73 27.01
N GLN A 362 -9.78 -9.96 26.62
CA GLN A 362 -10.91 -10.21 25.73
C GLN A 362 -12.20 -9.59 26.30
N GLY A 363 -12.88 -8.82 25.45
CA GLY A 363 -14.11 -8.12 25.81
C GLY A 363 -13.93 -6.67 26.22
N ASP A 364 -12.70 -6.21 26.49
CA ASP A 364 -12.43 -4.83 26.85
C ASP A 364 -12.63 -3.89 25.66
N ALA A 365 -13.08 -2.67 25.95
CA ALA A 365 -13.17 -1.59 24.98
C ALA A 365 -11.86 -0.80 24.98
N LEU A 366 -11.26 -0.70 23.81
CA LEU A 366 -9.99 0.02 23.59
C LEU A 366 -10.24 1.41 22.99
N THR A 367 -9.34 2.31 23.33
CA THR A 367 -9.15 3.58 22.60
C THR A 367 -7.78 3.59 21.96
N SER A 368 -7.64 4.30 20.84
CA SER A 368 -6.35 4.47 20.17
C SER A 368 -5.31 5.01 21.16
N GLY A 369 -4.13 4.40 21.17
CA GLY A 369 -3.06 4.68 22.11
C GLY A 369 -3.07 3.87 23.42
N SER A 370 -4.11 3.10 23.70
CA SER A 370 -4.18 2.20 24.88
C SER A 370 -3.06 1.18 24.83
N THR A 371 -2.37 0.96 25.94
CA THR A 371 -1.39 -0.12 26.10
C THR A 371 -2.12 -1.46 26.19
N LEU A 372 -1.61 -2.46 25.51
CA LEU A 372 -2.22 -3.79 25.41
C LEU A 372 -1.38 -4.84 26.12
N CYS A 373 -0.10 -4.87 25.85
CA CYS A 373 0.87 -5.77 26.46
C CYS A 373 2.31 -5.23 26.33
N VAL A 374 3.21 -5.78 27.13
CA VAL A 374 4.64 -5.50 27.07
C VAL A 374 5.39 -6.78 26.75
N ILE A 375 6.27 -6.72 25.75
CA ILE A 375 7.07 -7.84 25.27
C ILE A 375 8.53 -7.55 25.53
N TYR A 376 9.25 -8.49 26.16
CA TYR A 376 10.67 -8.43 26.40
C TYR A 376 11.40 -9.42 25.49
N ASP A 377 12.39 -8.93 24.78
CA ASP A 377 13.39 -9.78 24.13
C ASP A 377 14.39 -10.25 25.20
N LEU A 378 14.29 -11.50 25.57
CA LEU A 378 15.15 -12.15 26.57
C LEU A 378 16.27 -12.99 25.92
N SER A 379 16.57 -12.80 24.64
CA SER A 379 17.62 -13.53 23.92
C SER A 379 18.98 -13.29 24.55
N TYR A 380 19.21 -12.08 25.06
CA TYR A 380 20.30 -11.72 25.94
C TYR A 380 19.86 -10.64 26.94
N LEU A 381 20.63 -10.48 28.01
CA LEU A 381 20.37 -9.46 29.01
C LEU A 381 21.53 -8.47 29.02
N GLU A 382 21.23 -7.20 29.14
CA GLU A 382 22.20 -6.13 29.31
C GLU A 382 22.23 -5.64 30.75
N MET A 383 23.40 -5.37 31.26
CA MET A 383 23.59 -4.76 32.58
C MET A 383 24.45 -3.52 32.45
N VAL A 384 23.93 -2.40 32.91
CA VAL A 384 24.68 -1.15 32.98
C VAL A 384 25.26 -1.03 34.38
N ILE A 385 26.60 -0.92 34.48
CA ILE A 385 27.32 -0.69 35.73
C ILE A 385 28.05 0.64 35.65
N ASN A 386 28.05 1.37 36.77
CA ASN A 386 28.84 2.59 36.90
C ASN A 386 30.25 2.21 37.38
N VAL A 387 31.25 2.66 36.66
CA VAL A 387 32.65 2.41 36.97
C VAL A 387 33.35 3.72 37.32
N ASP A 388 34.20 3.72 38.34
CA ASP A 388 34.98 4.87 38.77
C ASP A 388 35.98 5.28 37.67
N GLU A 389 36.21 6.57 37.50
CA GLU A 389 37.12 7.14 36.51
C GLU A 389 38.56 6.55 36.60
N LEU A 390 39.01 6.22 37.82
CA LEU A 390 40.34 5.63 38.03
C LEU A 390 40.43 4.18 37.53
N GLN A 391 39.32 3.51 37.37
CA GLN A 391 39.27 2.08 37.04
C GLN A 391 38.85 1.82 35.59
N ILE A 392 38.25 2.79 34.94
CA ILE A 392 37.73 2.62 33.54
C ILE A 392 38.85 2.27 32.57
N GLY A 393 40.07 2.74 32.81
CA GLY A 393 41.25 2.45 31.97
C GLY A 393 41.67 0.96 31.99
N ALA A 394 41.21 0.18 32.98
CA ALA A 394 41.47 -1.25 33.09
C ALA A 394 40.45 -2.12 32.38
N LEU A 395 39.36 -1.52 31.85
CA LEU A 395 38.31 -2.21 31.13
C LEU A 395 38.54 -2.14 29.63
N SER A 396 38.21 -3.21 28.92
CA SER A 396 38.26 -3.28 27.46
C SER A 396 37.00 -3.93 26.90
N VAL A 397 36.54 -3.41 25.79
CA VAL A 397 35.44 -4.05 25.04
C VAL A 397 35.85 -5.46 24.62
N GLY A 398 34.99 -6.43 24.84
CA GLY A 398 35.24 -7.85 24.61
C GLY A 398 35.75 -8.57 25.86
N GLN A 399 36.02 -7.88 26.97
CA GLN A 399 36.43 -8.48 28.23
C GLN A 399 35.32 -9.32 28.87
N LYS A 400 35.66 -10.52 29.33
CA LYS A 400 34.70 -11.39 30.04
C LYS A 400 34.55 -10.96 31.50
N VAL A 401 33.29 -10.91 31.93
CA VAL A 401 32.93 -10.59 33.33
C VAL A 401 32.09 -11.70 33.92
N GLN A 402 32.22 -11.92 35.20
CA GLN A 402 31.38 -12.85 35.96
C GLN A 402 30.26 -12.07 36.62
N ILE A 403 29.04 -12.54 36.43
CA ILE A 403 27.83 -11.91 36.95
C ILE A 403 27.18 -12.91 37.91
N THR A 404 26.91 -12.47 39.12
CA THR A 404 26.13 -13.20 40.13
C THR A 404 24.85 -12.42 40.40
N ALA A 405 23.71 -13.08 40.49
CA ALA A 405 22.43 -12.47 40.80
C ALA A 405 21.95 -12.91 42.19
N ASP A 406 21.51 -11.97 42.99
CA ASP A 406 21.06 -12.24 44.38
C ASP A 406 19.85 -13.20 44.41
N ALA A 407 19.03 -13.20 43.37
CA ALA A 407 17.88 -14.09 43.22
C ALA A 407 18.28 -15.55 42.88
N VAL A 408 19.51 -15.78 42.42
CA VAL A 408 19.99 -17.11 41.99
C VAL A 408 21.41 -17.32 42.52
N THR A 409 21.51 -17.71 43.76
CA THR A 409 22.78 -17.78 44.51
C THR A 409 23.76 -18.85 44.01
N ASP A 410 23.26 -19.87 43.30
CA ASP A 410 24.07 -21.05 42.91
C ASP A 410 24.58 -21.00 41.46
N LYS A 411 24.33 -19.90 40.73
CA LYS A 411 24.74 -19.77 39.32
C LYS A 411 25.57 -18.51 39.10
N THR A 412 26.68 -18.68 38.42
CA THR A 412 27.48 -17.57 37.88
C THR A 412 27.29 -17.51 36.38
N TYR A 413 26.95 -16.36 35.89
CA TYR A 413 26.81 -16.10 34.45
C TYR A 413 28.06 -15.42 33.92
N VAL A 414 28.36 -15.64 32.67
CA VAL A 414 29.49 -14.98 31.97
C VAL A 414 28.91 -13.94 31.02
N GLY A 415 29.28 -12.69 31.24
CA GLY A 415 28.99 -11.57 30.38
C GLY A 415 30.22 -11.13 29.59
N THR A 416 30.00 -10.26 28.63
CA THR A 416 31.07 -9.61 27.86
C THR A 416 30.82 -8.11 27.85
N VAL A 417 31.86 -7.32 28.06
CA VAL A 417 31.78 -5.86 27.98
C VAL A 417 31.57 -5.45 26.54
N THR A 418 30.48 -4.72 26.26
CA THR A 418 30.09 -4.31 24.90
C THR A 418 30.40 -2.84 24.60
N ARG A 419 30.38 -1.97 25.58
CA ARG A 419 30.67 -0.52 25.47
C ARG A 419 30.99 0.06 26.84
#